data_a810a9600fd303004a9550be7f1df3a9
#
_entry.id   a810a9600fd303004a9550be7f1df3a9
#
_cell.length_a   1.000
_cell.length_b   1.000
_cell.length_c   1.000
_cell.angle_alpha   90.00
_cell.angle_beta   90.00
_cell.angle_gamma   90.00
#
_symmetry.space_group_name_H-M   'P 1'
#
loop_
_entity.id
_entity.type
_entity.pdbx_description
1 polymer ?
#
loop_
_entity_poly.entity_id
_entity_poly.type
_entity_poly.pdbx_seq_one_letter_code
_entity_poly.pdbx_strand_id
1 'polypeptide(L)'
;MQNKLEDANLSVGYVAKRCGVKVSTLHFYEDKGLIRSWRNQGNQRRYKRDVLRRISVIKAAQKLGIPLEEIKQAFALLPNKRTPDKDDWAQLSKGWQDQLNQRIQYMEKLRDYMTGCIGCGCLSMTKCPIYNPDDEL
;
A
#
# COMPACT_ATOMS: atom_id res chain seq x y z
N MET A 1 24.41 19.12 -5.29
CA MET A 1 23.35 19.43 -4.31
C MET A 1 22.06 19.71 -5.03
N GLN A 2 21.05 18.90 -4.78
CA GLN A 2 19.74 19.22 -5.31
C GLN A 2 19.13 20.37 -4.53
N ASN A 3 18.61 21.36 -5.27
CA ASN A 3 17.98 22.51 -4.67
C ASN A 3 16.66 22.07 -4.02
N LYS A 4 16.42 22.45 -2.76
CA LYS A 4 15.17 22.14 -2.04
C LYS A 4 13.92 22.60 -2.80
N LEU A 5 14.05 23.64 -3.63
CA LEU A 5 12.95 24.13 -4.46
C LEU A 5 12.64 23.18 -5.61
N GLU A 6 13.64 22.52 -6.18
CA GLU A 6 13.43 21.53 -7.24
C GLU A 6 12.77 20.26 -6.69
N ASP A 7 13.14 19.87 -5.46
CA ASP A 7 12.56 18.70 -4.81
C ASP A 7 11.09 18.88 -4.41
N ALA A 8 10.60 20.12 -4.36
CA ALA A 8 9.24 20.42 -3.97
C ALA A 8 8.36 20.88 -5.13
N ASN A 9 8.87 20.85 -6.37
CA ASN A 9 8.20 21.49 -7.52
C ASN A 9 8.16 20.55 -8.74
N LEU A 10 7.65 19.33 -8.52
CA LEU A 10 7.53 18.36 -9.58
C LEU A 10 6.19 18.52 -10.30
N SER A 11 6.22 18.52 -11.63
CA SER A 11 4.99 18.62 -12.43
C SER A 11 4.22 17.30 -12.44
N VAL A 12 2.91 17.39 -12.72
CA VAL A 12 2.04 16.23 -12.89
C VAL A 12 2.60 15.27 -13.95
N GLY A 13 3.00 15.81 -15.09
CA GLY A 13 3.54 15.00 -16.19
C GLY A 13 4.83 14.28 -15.82
N TYR A 14 5.71 14.97 -15.12
CA TYR A 14 6.96 14.38 -14.66
C TYR A 14 6.72 13.23 -13.68
N VAL A 15 5.84 13.44 -12.69
CA VAL A 15 5.52 12.43 -11.69
C VAL A 15 4.86 11.22 -12.34
N ALA A 16 3.91 11.45 -13.23
CA ALA A 16 3.21 10.37 -13.95
C ALA A 16 4.20 9.52 -14.73
N LYS A 17 5.08 10.17 -15.49
CA LYS A 17 6.09 9.48 -16.29
C LYS A 17 7.10 8.74 -15.42
N ARG A 18 7.57 9.39 -14.37
CA ARG A 18 8.59 8.83 -13.46
C ARG A 18 8.06 7.58 -12.73
N CYS A 19 6.80 7.60 -12.34
CA CYS A 19 6.17 6.49 -11.60
C CYS A 19 5.51 5.46 -12.52
N GLY A 20 5.44 5.72 -13.82
CA GLY A 20 4.81 4.80 -14.76
C GLY A 20 3.32 4.68 -14.56
N VAL A 21 2.64 5.77 -14.19
CA VAL A 21 1.17 5.81 -14.01
C VAL A 21 0.58 6.90 -14.90
N LYS A 22 -0.73 6.81 -15.10
CA LYS A 22 -1.48 7.84 -15.84
C LYS A 22 -1.72 9.06 -14.95
N VAL A 23 -1.87 10.24 -15.56
CA VAL A 23 -2.25 11.45 -14.84
C VAL A 23 -3.56 11.26 -14.08
N SER A 24 -4.53 10.58 -14.70
CA SER A 24 -5.80 10.26 -14.05
C SER A 24 -5.62 9.42 -12.78
N THR A 25 -4.62 8.53 -12.76
CA THR A 25 -4.29 7.73 -11.58
C THR A 25 -3.77 8.61 -10.45
N LEU A 26 -2.94 9.62 -10.76
CA LEU A 26 -2.46 10.58 -9.77
C LEU A 26 -3.62 11.36 -9.15
N HIS A 27 -4.56 11.82 -9.98
CA HIS A 27 -5.75 12.52 -9.52
C HIS A 27 -6.60 11.63 -8.61
N PHE A 28 -6.74 10.36 -8.97
CA PHE A 28 -7.46 9.37 -8.16
C PHE A 28 -6.80 9.18 -6.79
N TYR A 29 -5.48 9.02 -6.75
CA TYR A 29 -4.75 8.89 -5.48
C TYR A 29 -4.89 10.13 -4.61
N GLU A 30 -4.87 11.31 -5.23
CA GLU A 30 -5.06 12.57 -4.51
C GLU A 30 -6.48 12.68 -3.93
N ASP A 31 -7.49 12.31 -4.72
CA ASP A 31 -8.88 12.30 -4.27
C ASP A 31 -9.11 11.34 -3.11
N LYS A 32 -8.37 10.23 -3.09
CA LYS A 32 -8.43 9.27 -1.98
C LYS A 32 -7.61 9.68 -0.76
N GLY A 33 -6.90 10.80 -0.84
CA GLY A 33 -6.09 11.30 0.27
C GLY A 33 -4.77 10.56 0.48
N LEU A 34 -4.31 9.81 -0.53
CA LEU A 34 -3.05 9.06 -0.46
C LEU A 34 -1.84 9.93 -0.75
N ILE A 35 -1.99 10.91 -1.63
CA ILE A 35 -0.94 11.85 -2.00
C ILE A 35 -1.50 13.26 -1.94
N ARG A 36 -0.62 14.24 -1.88
CA ARG A 36 -0.98 15.66 -1.81
C ARG A 36 -0.23 16.45 -2.86
N SER A 37 -0.88 17.48 -3.37
CA SER A 37 -0.29 18.46 -4.27
C SER A 37 -0.46 19.87 -3.71
N TRP A 38 0.28 20.82 -4.28
CA TRP A 38 0.08 22.22 -4.02
C TRP A 38 -0.04 22.94 -5.37
N ARG A 39 -0.57 24.14 -5.35
CA ARG A 39 -0.78 24.93 -6.56
C ARG A 39 0.25 26.05 -6.64
N ASN A 40 0.90 26.20 -7.81
CA ASN A 40 1.80 27.31 -8.05
C ASN A 40 1.00 28.57 -8.46
N GLN A 41 1.71 29.64 -8.79
CA GLN A 41 1.08 30.90 -9.22
C GLN A 41 0.25 30.75 -10.48
N GLY A 42 0.61 29.83 -11.37
CA GLY A 42 -0.16 29.52 -12.58
C GLY A 42 -1.31 28.53 -12.35
N ASN A 43 -1.65 28.26 -11.08
CA ASN A 43 -2.70 27.31 -10.71
C ASN A 43 -2.46 25.90 -11.22
N GLN A 44 -1.21 25.52 -11.42
CA GLN A 44 -0.83 24.17 -11.82
C GLN A 44 -0.51 23.32 -10.59
N ARG A 45 -0.90 22.04 -10.61
CA ARG A 45 -0.54 21.09 -9.56
C ARG A 45 0.95 20.85 -9.55
N ARG A 46 1.53 20.89 -8.35
CA ARG A 46 2.93 20.58 -8.12
C ARG A 46 3.04 19.62 -6.96
N TYR A 47 4.07 18.78 -6.99
CA TYR A 47 4.28 17.72 -6.01
C TYR A 47 5.65 17.83 -5.38
N LYS A 48 5.74 17.41 -4.12
CA LYS A 48 7.02 17.22 -3.46
C LYS A 48 7.64 15.89 -3.91
N ARG A 49 8.95 15.80 -3.83
CA ARG A 49 9.67 14.61 -4.30
C ARG A 49 9.27 13.33 -3.55
N ASP A 50 8.88 13.43 -2.28
CA ASP A 50 8.45 12.26 -1.51
C ASP A 50 7.22 11.57 -2.11
N VAL A 51 6.46 12.25 -2.96
CA VAL A 51 5.33 11.64 -3.67
C VAL A 51 5.77 10.46 -4.52
N LEU A 52 6.99 10.50 -5.07
CA LEU A 52 7.52 9.41 -5.87
C LEU A 52 7.58 8.10 -5.07
N ARG A 53 8.04 8.20 -3.82
CA ARG A 53 8.09 7.04 -2.92
C ARG A 53 6.70 6.58 -2.51
N ARG A 54 5.81 7.53 -2.20
CA ARG A 54 4.42 7.21 -1.84
C ARG A 54 3.73 6.45 -2.96
N ILE A 55 3.87 6.90 -4.19
CA ILE A 55 3.26 6.24 -5.36
C ILE A 55 3.86 4.85 -5.57
N SER A 56 5.17 4.71 -5.41
CA SER A 56 5.85 3.41 -5.53
C SER A 56 5.31 2.41 -4.51
N VAL A 57 5.12 2.85 -3.26
CA VAL A 57 4.56 2.02 -2.19
C VAL A 57 3.10 1.65 -2.50
N ILE A 58 2.30 2.61 -2.96
CA ILE A 58 0.90 2.37 -3.33
C ILE A 58 0.82 1.31 -4.44
N LYS A 59 1.63 1.46 -5.49
CA LYS A 59 1.63 0.50 -6.60
C LYS A 59 2.00 -0.90 -6.15
N ALA A 60 3.06 -1.01 -5.35
CA ALA A 60 3.50 -2.30 -4.82
C ALA A 60 2.42 -2.95 -3.96
N ALA A 61 1.79 -2.17 -3.09
CA ALA A 61 0.74 -2.65 -2.20
C ALA A 61 -0.50 -3.10 -2.98
N GLN A 62 -0.93 -2.32 -3.97
CA GLN A 62 -2.06 -2.69 -4.83
C GLN A 62 -1.78 -3.98 -5.61
N LYS A 63 -0.56 -4.15 -6.07
CA LYS A 63 -0.15 -5.36 -6.79
C LYS A 63 -0.26 -6.60 -5.92
N LEU A 64 -0.07 -6.44 -4.61
CA LEU A 64 -0.23 -7.52 -3.63
C LEU A 64 -1.67 -7.67 -3.14
N GLY A 65 -2.59 -6.86 -3.64
CA GLY A 65 -3.99 -6.93 -3.25
C GLY A 65 -4.33 -6.21 -1.96
N ILE A 66 -3.47 -5.32 -1.48
CA ILE A 66 -3.76 -4.53 -0.27
C ILE A 66 -4.75 -3.43 -0.65
N PRO A 67 -5.90 -3.32 0.05
CA PRO A 67 -6.88 -2.28 -0.24
C PRO A 67 -6.33 -0.87 -0.01
N LEU A 68 -6.81 0.10 -0.79
CA LEU A 68 -6.38 1.50 -0.67
C LEU A 68 -6.62 2.07 0.71
N GLU A 69 -7.69 1.65 1.39
CA GLU A 69 -7.99 2.11 2.74
C GLU A 69 -6.91 1.71 3.74
N GLU A 70 -6.37 0.51 3.62
CA GLU A 70 -5.26 0.06 4.48
C GLU A 70 -3.98 0.84 4.19
N ILE A 71 -3.73 1.16 2.91
CA ILE A 71 -2.59 1.99 2.51
C ILE A 71 -2.73 3.38 3.11
N LYS A 72 -3.93 3.95 3.05
CA LYS A 72 -4.23 5.26 3.63
C LYS A 72 -3.98 5.27 5.14
N GLN A 73 -4.43 4.24 5.84
CA GLN A 73 -4.20 4.10 7.29
C GLN A 73 -2.71 4.03 7.61
N ALA A 74 -1.94 3.29 6.82
CA ALA A 74 -0.50 3.21 6.99
C ALA A 74 0.17 4.57 6.77
N PHE A 75 -0.24 5.29 5.73
CA PHE A 75 0.31 6.61 5.42
C PHE A 75 -0.06 7.67 6.47
N ALA A 76 -1.13 7.45 7.22
CA ALA A 76 -1.49 8.35 8.32
C ALA A 76 -0.42 8.39 9.42
N LEU A 77 0.45 7.38 9.50
CA LEU A 77 1.58 7.35 10.43
C LEU A 77 2.73 8.25 9.97
N LEU A 78 2.74 8.66 8.70
CA LEU A 78 3.78 9.52 8.17
C LEU A 78 3.52 10.97 8.58
N PRO A 79 4.59 11.77 8.81
CA PRO A 79 4.42 13.18 9.16
C PRO A 79 3.83 13.99 8.02
N ASN A 80 2.94 14.94 8.34
CA ASN A 80 2.32 15.84 7.36
C ASN A 80 3.06 17.17 7.22
N LYS A 81 3.73 17.62 8.27
CA LYS A 81 4.35 18.95 8.33
C LYS A 81 5.78 18.97 7.80
N ARG A 82 6.36 17.81 7.55
CA ARG A 82 7.70 17.69 6.99
C ARG A 82 7.74 16.49 6.06
N THR A 83 8.77 16.43 5.22
CA THR A 83 9.00 15.26 4.37
C THR A 83 9.37 14.06 5.24
N PRO A 84 8.72 12.90 5.04
CA PRO A 84 9.09 11.68 5.75
C PRO A 84 10.55 11.32 5.53
N ASP A 85 11.25 10.98 6.60
CA ASP A 85 12.63 10.53 6.54
C ASP A 85 12.72 9.01 6.55
N LYS A 86 13.95 8.49 6.59
CA LYS A 86 14.21 7.06 6.58
C LYS A 86 13.55 6.35 7.77
N ASP A 87 13.59 6.98 8.95
CA ASP A 87 13.01 6.38 10.16
C ASP A 87 11.49 6.31 10.09
N ASP A 88 10.85 7.33 9.51
CA ASP A 88 9.40 7.34 9.30
C ASP A 88 8.98 6.16 8.41
N TRP A 89 9.70 5.96 7.31
CA TRP A 89 9.43 4.85 6.38
C TRP A 89 9.74 3.49 7.02
N ALA A 90 10.77 3.43 7.86
CA ALA A 90 11.12 2.20 8.56
C ALA A 90 10.02 1.77 9.54
N GLN A 91 9.43 2.72 10.28
CA GLN A 91 8.33 2.44 11.19
C GLN A 91 7.10 1.93 10.43
N LEU A 92 6.74 2.57 9.32
CA LEU A 92 5.65 2.14 8.47
C LEU A 92 5.90 0.73 7.94
N SER A 93 7.11 0.50 7.43
CA SER A 93 7.53 -0.79 6.88
C SER A 93 7.44 -1.90 7.93
N LYS A 94 7.86 -1.62 9.16
CA LYS A 94 7.81 -2.59 10.25
C LYS A 94 6.38 -3.01 10.57
N GLY A 95 5.46 -2.04 10.67
CA GLY A 95 4.06 -2.33 10.91
C GLY A 95 3.45 -3.18 9.81
N TRP A 96 3.75 -2.85 8.56
CA TRP A 96 3.28 -3.62 7.41
C TRP A 96 3.91 -5.01 7.34
N GLN A 97 5.20 -5.11 7.69
CA GLN A 97 5.89 -6.41 7.71
C GLN A 97 5.18 -7.39 8.64
N ASP A 98 4.77 -6.94 9.82
CA ASP A 98 4.05 -7.78 10.77
C ASP A 98 2.70 -8.23 10.20
N GLN A 99 1.94 -7.32 9.60
CA GLN A 99 0.66 -7.65 8.95
C GLN A 99 0.84 -8.61 7.78
N LEU A 100 1.85 -8.39 6.95
CA LEU A 100 2.15 -9.28 5.83
C LEU A 100 2.57 -10.66 6.29
N ASN A 101 3.35 -10.76 7.35
CA ASN A 101 3.73 -12.04 7.94
C ASN A 101 2.52 -12.82 8.43
N GLN A 102 1.56 -12.15 9.05
CA GLN A 102 0.29 -12.78 9.48
C GLN A 102 -0.50 -13.29 8.28
N ARG A 103 -0.57 -12.53 7.20
CA ARG A 103 -1.25 -12.93 5.97
C ARG A 103 -0.55 -14.13 5.30
N ILE A 104 0.77 -14.11 5.28
CA ILE A 104 1.56 -15.23 4.74
C ILE A 104 1.25 -16.52 5.53
N GLN A 105 1.27 -16.45 6.85
CA GLN A 105 0.95 -17.59 7.71
C GLN A 105 -0.48 -18.10 7.48
N TYR A 106 -1.43 -17.18 7.34
CA TYR A 106 -2.82 -17.54 7.04
C TYR A 106 -2.95 -18.21 5.67
N MET A 107 -2.27 -17.67 4.67
CA MET A 107 -2.28 -18.23 3.32
C MET A 107 -1.64 -19.63 3.29
N GLU A 108 -0.56 -19.84 4.03
CA GLU A 108 0.10 -21.13 4.14
C GLU A 108 -0.85 -22.16 4.78
N LYS A 109 -1.54 -21.79 5.85
CA LYS A 109 -2.54 -22.65 6.49
C LYS A 109 -3.67 -22.99 5.53
N LEU A 110 -4.19 -22.01 4.82
CA LEU A 110 -5.25 -22.22 3.83
C LEU A 110 -4.81 -23.19 2.75
N ARG A 111 -3.61 -22.97 2.19
CA ARG A 111 -3.03 -23.88 1.19
C ARG A 111 -2.94 -25.31 1.73
N ASP A 112 -2.41 -25.46 2.93
CA ASP A 112 -2.19 -26.78 3.53
C ASP A 112 -3.51 -27.47 3.84
N TYR A 113 -4.49 -26.73 4.35
CA TYR A 113 -5.83 -27.28 4.60
C TYR A 113 -6.53 -27.67 3.31
N MET A 114 -6.44 -26.87 2.28
CA MET A 114 -7.03 -27.18 0.97
C MET A 114 -6.39 -28.45 0.38
N THR A 115 -5.07 -28.53 0.44
CA THR A 115 -4.34 -29.71 -0.04
C THR A 115 -4.73 -30.94 0.76
N GLY A 116 -4.82 -30.81 2.08
CA GLY A 116 -5.24 -31.91 2.95
C GLY A 116 -6.66 -32.35 2.70
N CYS A 117 -7.59 -31.39 2.57
CA CYS A 117 -9.01 -31.70 2.32
C CYS A 117 -9.21 -32.34 0.95
N ILE A 118 -8.51 -31.89 -0.08
CA ILE A 118 -8.57 -32.48 -1.42
C ILE A 118 -7.94 -33.87 -1.41
N GLY A 119 -6.80 -34.01 -0.74
CA GLY A 119 -6.06 -35.26 -0.69
C GLY A 119 -6.75 -36.37 0.10
N CYS A 120 -7.48 -36.02 1.18
CA CYS A 120 -8.20 -37.01 2.00
C CYS A 120 -9.66 -37.20 1.58
N GLY A 121 -10.15 -36.41 0.60
CA GLY A 121 -11.54 -36.47 0.18
C GLY A 121 -12.54 -36.00 1.22
N CYS A 122 -12.07 -35.18 2.18
CA CYS A 122 -12.93 -34.68 3.26
C CYS A 122 -13.84 -33.57 2.73
N LEU A 123 -15.06 -33.90 2.43
CA LEU A 123 -16.10 -32.98 1.99
C LEU A 123 -16.98 -32.49 3.14
N SER A 124 -16.72 -32.95 4.38
CA SER A 124 -17.48 -32.58 5.55
C SER A 124 -17.07 -31.22 6.07
N MET A 125 -17.98 -30.26 6.03
CA MET A 125 -17.74 -28.92 6.55
C MET A 125 -17.53 -28.88 8.06
N THR A 126 -18.08 -29.84 8.78
CA THR A 126 -17.96 -29.90 10.24
C THR A 126 -16.57 -30.29 10.73
N LYS A 127 -15.84 -31.04 9.92
CA LYS A 127 -14.48 -31.51 10.28
C LYS A 127 -13.36 -30.77 9.55
N CYS A 128 -13.72 -29.90 8.59
CA CYS A 128 -12.74 -29.17 7.82
C CYS A 128 -12.23 -27.95 8.62
N PRO A 129 -10.92 -27.86 8.92
CA PRO A 129 -10.39 -26.72 9.69
C PRO A 129 -10.59 -25.37 9.00
N ILE A 130 -10.86 -25.34 7.69
CA ILE A 130 -11.12 -24.10 6.95
C ILE A 130 -12.50 -23.55 7.34
N TYR A 131 -13.50 -24.41 7.47
CA TYR A 131 -14.88 -24.02 7.81
C TYR A 131 -15.13 -24.00 9.31
N ASN A 132 -14.38 -24.77 10.07
CA ASN A 132 -14.57 -24.90 11.51
C ASN A 132 -13.21 -24.96 12.22
N PRO A 133 -12.47 -23.84 12.24
CA PRO A 133 -11.11 -23.82 12.77
C PRO A 133 -11.05 -24.16 14.27
N ASP A 134 -12.12 -23.91 15.01
CA ASP A 134 -12.17 -24.14 16.44
C ASP A 134 -12.95 -25.42 16.83
N ASP A 135 -13.39 -26.18 15.84
CA ASP A 135 -14.12 -27.42 16.03
C ASP A 135 -15.38 -27.29 16.94
N GLU A 136 -16.07 -26.16 16.77
CA GLU A 136 -17.22 -25.79 17.63
C GLU A 136 -18.58 -26.23 17.10
N LEU A 137 -18.64 -26.95 16.00
CA LEU A 137 -19.90 -27.40 15.42
C LEU A 137 -20.25 -28.85 15.89
#